data_d542ef91321bd343860a0755ad755b3f
#
_entry.id   d542ef91321bd343860a0755ad755b3f
#
_cell.length_a   1.000
_cell.length_b   1.000
_cell.length_c   1.000
_cell.angle_alpha   90.00
_cell.angle_beta   90.00
_cell.angle_gamma   90.00
#
_symmetry.space_group_name_H-M   'P 1'
#
loop_
_entity.id
_entity.type
_entity.pdbx_description
1 polymer ?
#
loop_
_entity_poly.entity_id
_entity_poly.type
_entity_poly.pdbx_seq_one_letter_code
_entity_poly.pdbx_strand_id
1 'polypeptide(L)'
;DLTPSGAFVKVENTAKALLALGGYYRSKFNIPVVALTGSVGKTTTKEFTSLVVGAKYKTIKTQGNLNNEIGLPQTLFQIDSSTQAAVIEMGMNHFGEISRLVSATKPTLALITNIGVSHIENLGSRDGILKAKLEITEGLPNGAPLILNGDNDKLATVKNDNFNICFYGIENGEFKAENIVERDSTTDFDIVYRGNTQHITIPTIGVHNV
;
A
#
# COMPACT_ATOMS: atom_id res chain seq x y z
N ASP A 1 3.53 17.44 37.97
CA ASP A 1 2.40 18.18 37.39
C ASP A 1 2.93 19.09 36.29
N LEU A 2 2.79 18.60 35.03
CA LEU A 2 2.99 19.44 33.86
C LEU A 2 1.68 20.20 33.65
N THR A 3 1.60 21.43 34.10
CA THR A 3 0.54 22.35 33.68
C THR A 3 0.83 22.79 32.27
N PRO A 4 0.10 22.28 31.29
CA PRO A 4 0.38 22.63 29.90
C PRO A 4 0.01 24.11 29.66
N SER A 5 0.93 24.86 29.05
CA SER A 5 0.61 26.20 28.54
C SER A 5 0.12 26.08 27.11
N GLY A 6 -1.17 26.31 26.85
CA GLY A 6 -1.72 26.25 25.49
C GLY A 6 -3.22 25.91 25.45
N ALA A 7 -3.76 25.86 24.25
CA ALA A 7 -5.14 25.42 24.02
C ALA A 7 -5.21 23.90 23.97
N PHE A 8 -6.16 23.30 24.68
CA PHE A 8 -6.37 21.86 24.74
C PHE A 8 -7.73 21.51 24.16
N VAL A 9 -7.78 20.42 23.40
CA VAL A 9 -9.01 19.80 22.92
C VAL A 9 -9.16 18.45 23.61
N LYS A 10 -10.15 18.30 24.47
CA LYS A 10 -10.49 17.03 25.10
C LYS A 10 -11.24 16.16 24.10
N VAL A 11 -10.78 14.93 23.91
CA VAL A 11 -11.38 13.93 23.01
C VAL A 11 -11.59 12.61 23.77
N GLU A 12 -12.55 11.80 23.34
CA GLU A 12 -12.82 10.49 23.94
C GLU A 12 -11.67 9.49 23.69
N ASN A 13 -11.06 9.57 22.50
CA ASN A 13 -9.98 8.68 22.09
C ASN A 13 -8.95 9.45 21.26
N THR A 14 -7.75 9.58 21.79
CA THR A 14 -6.68 10.36 21.17
C THR A 14 -6.14 9.76 19.88
N ALA A 15 -6.08 8.42 19.75
CA ALA A 15 -5.64 7.74 18.52
C ALA A 15 -6.65 7.96 17.38
N LYS A 16 -7.95 7.80 17.67
CA LYS A 16 -9.01 8.09 16.70
C LYS A 16 -9.01 9.56 16.28
N ALA A 17 -8.83 10.47 17.23
CA ALA A 17 -8.75 11.91 16.94
C ALA A 17 -7.54 12.26 16.09
N LEU A 18 -6.37 11.65 16.35
CA LEU A 18 -5.17 11.83 15.57
C LEU A 18 -5.36 11.35 14.12
N LEU A 19 -5.94 10.15 13.94
CA LEU A 19 -6.23 9.61 12.61
C LEU A 19 -7.24 10.48 11.84
N ALA A 20 -8.30 10.95 12.52
CA ALA A 20 -9.28 11.85 11.93
C ALA A 20 -8.66 13.20 11.51
N LEU A 21 -7.77 13.75 12.35
CA LEU A 21 -7.03 14.97 12.04
C LEU A 21 -6.12 14.79 10.82
N GLY A 22 -5.40 13.66 10.75
CA GLY A 22 -4.59 13.29 9.59
C GLY A 22 -5.42 13.18 8.31
N GLY A 23 -6.58 12.53 8.39
CA GLY A 23 -7.52 12.41 7.27
C GLY A 23 -8.10 13.77 6.83
N TYR A 24 -8.45 14.63 7.78
CA TYR A 24 -8.86 16.00 7.48
C TYR A 24 -7.74 16.80 6.81
N TYR A 25 -6.52 16.71 7.32
CA TYR A 25 -5.37 17.37 6.71
C TYR A 25 -5.12 16.87 5.30
N ARG A 26 -5.12 15.53 5.09
CA ARG A 26 -4.99 14.89 3.78
C ARG A 26 -6.04 15.39 2.78
N SER A 27 -7.27 15.62 3.21
CA SER A 27 -8.37 16.05 2.33
C SER A 27 -8.17 17.43 1.70
N LYS A 28 -7.22 18.22 2.17
CA LYS A 28 -6.87 19.53 1.60
C LYS A 28 -6.01 19.44 0.33
N PHE A 29 -5.53 18.25 -0.02
CA PHE A 29 -4.62 18.07 -1.14
C PHE A 29 -5.24 17.12 -2.18
N ASN A 30 -5.25 17.57 -3.44
CA ASN A 30 -5.72 16.75 -4.56
C ASN A 30 -4.52 16.13 -5.28
N ILE A 31 -3.94 15.10 -4.68
CA ILE A 31 -2.79 14.36 -5.21
C ILE A 31 -3.12 12.88 -5.33
N PRO A 32 -2.54 12.15 -6.29
CA PRO A 32 -2.62 10.70 -6.34
C PRO A 32 -1.97 10.07 -5.11
N VAL A 33 -2.64 9.04 -4.59
CA VAL A 33 -2.16 8.27 -3.44
C VAL A 33 -2.25 6.79 -3.75
N VAL A 34 -1.11 6.13 -3.69
CA VAL A 34 -0.97 4.68 -3.74
C VAL A 34 -1.10 4.15 -2.32
N ALA A 35 -2.12 3.36 -2.03
CA ALA A 35 -2.20 2.59 -0.80
C ALA A 35 -1.74 1.16 -1.05
N LEU A 36 -0.95 0.60 -0.14
CA LEU A 36 -0.53 -0.79 -0.27
C LEU A 36 -0.58 -1.55 1.05
N THR A 37 -0.92 -2.83 0.94
CA THR A 37 -0.91 -3.79 2.05
C THR A 37 -0.46 -5.17 1.56
N GLY A 38 -0.37 -6.12 2.47
CA GLY A 38 0.00 -7.52 2.19
C GLY A 38 0.48 -8.23 3.45
N SER A 39 0.64 -9.53 3.38
CA SER A 39 1.16 -10.31 4.50
C SER A 39 2.67 -10.10 4.64
N VAL A 40 3.41 -10.16 3.53
CA VAL A 40 4.86 -9.90 3.44
C VAL A 40 5.16 -8.99 2.24
N GLY A 41 6.36 -8.43 2.17
CA GLY A 41 6.82 -7.61 1.05
C GLY A 41 6.32 -6.17 1.02
N LYS A 42 5.44 -5.73 1.94
CA LYS A 42 4.88 -4.38 1.97
C LYS A 42 5.94 -3.28 1.89
N THR A 43 6.93 -3.35 2.77
CA THR A 43 7.96 -2.30 2.87
C THR A 43 8.84 -2.26 1.63
N THR A 44 9.26 -3.42 1.10
CA THR A 44 10.03 -3.49 -0.15
C THR A 44 9.23 -2.92 -1.32
N THR A 45 7.97 -3.33 -1.47
CA THR A 45 7.07 -2.82 -2.52
C THR A 45 6.83 -1.32 -2.38
N LYS A 46 6.65 -0.81 -1.15
CA LYS A 46 6.56 0.64 -0.87
C LYS A 46 7.82 1.37 -1.35
N GLU A 47 9.00 0.83 -1.03
CA GLU A 47 10.27 1.46 -1.44
C GLU A 47 10.39 1.51 -2.97
N PHE A 48 10.19 0.40 -3.67
CA PHE A 48 10.24 0.36 -5.13
C PHE A 48 9.18 1.25 -5.78
N THR A 49 7.93 1.17 -5.31
CA THR A 49 6.86 2.03 -5.81
C THR A 49 7.22 3.51 -5.64
N SER A 50 7.75 3.89 -4.47
CA SER A 50 8.11 5.28 -4.22
C SER A 50 9.31 5.76 -5.05
N LEU A 51 10.26 4.88 -5.37
CA LEU A 51 11.37 5.19 -6.28
C LEU A 51 10.86 5.44 -7.71
N VAL A 52 10.02 4.56 -8.23
CA VAL A 52 9.46 4.69 -9.58
C VAL A 52 8.57 5.93 -9.71
N VAL A 53 7.65 6.14 -8.75
CA VAL A 53 6.78 7.33 -8.73
C VAL A 53 7.61 8.60 -8.52
N GLY A 54 8.62 8.52 -7.66
CA GLY A 54 9.54 9.61 -7.34
C GLY A 54 10.45 10.05 -8.49
N ALA A 55 10.66 9.19 -9.49
CA ALA A 55 11.39 9.56 -10.70
C ALA A 55 10.69 10.69 -11.50
N LYS A 56 9.38 10.85 -11.33
CA LYS A 56 8.59 11.87 -12.04
C LYS A 56 7.91 12.86 -11.10
N TYR A 57 7.53 12.46 -9.89
CA TYR A 57 6.70 13.26 -8.99
C TYR A 57 7.41 13.46 -7.65
N LYS A 58 7.30 14.65 -7.06
CA LYS A 58 7.72 14.87 -5.67
C LYS A 58 6.84 14.03 -4.75
N THR A 59 7.38 12.91 -4.27
CA THR A 59 6.64 11.82 -3.63
C THR A 59 7.00 11.73 -2.15
N ILE A 60 5.99 11.66 -1.30
CA ILE A 60 6.15 11.23 0.10
C ILE A 60 5.79 9.75 0.23
N LYS A 61 6.31 9.10 1.26
CA LYS A 61 6.00 7.70 1.58
C LYS A 61 5.96 7.45 3.07
N THR A 62 5.29 6.38 3.47
CA THR A 62 5.35 5.87 4.85
C THR A 62 6.81 5.62 5.26
N GLN A 63 7.24 6.27 6.33
CA GLN A 63 8.58 6.07 6.88
C GLN A 63 8.60 4.84 7.80
N GLY A 64 9.62 3.99 7.64
CA GLY A 64 9.75 2.77 8.43
C GLY A 64 8.47 1.94 8.46
N ASN A 65 7.96 1.67 9.65
CA ASN A 65 6.73 0.93 9.93
C ASN A 65 5.58 1.80 10.46
N LEU A 66 5.55 3.10 10.14
CA LEU A 66 4.47 4.03 10.53
C LEU A 66 3.17 3.76 9.75
N ASN A 67 2.72 2.51 9.75
CA ASN A 67 1.67 1.96 8.91
C ASN A 67 0.37 1.61 9.66
N ASN A 68 0.21 2.11 10.88
CA ASN A 68 -0.94 1.90 11.77
C ASN A 68 -1.68 3.22 12.08
N GLU A 69 -2.72 3.16 12.93
CA GLU A 69 -3.57 4.31 13.27
C GLU A 69 -2.83 5.50 13.92
N ILE A 70 -1.65 5.27 14.50
CA ILE A 70 -0.81 6.32 15.11
C ILE A 70 0.28 6.79 14.15
N GLY A 71 0.86 5.88 13.38
CA GLY A 71 1.96 6.17 12.46
C GLY A 71 1.50 6.81 11.15
N LEU A 72 0.41 6.32 10.57
CA LEU A 72 -0.11 6.82 9.30
C LEU A 72 -0.42 8.32 9.30
N PRO A 73 -1.07 8.90 10.33
CA PRO A 73 -1.27 10.35 10.38
C PRO A 73 0.02 11.15 10.30
N GLN A 74 1.12 10.66 10.90
CA GLN A 74 2.43 11.33 10.83
C GLN A 74 2.96 11.40 9.40
N THR A 75 2.68 10.39 8.57
CA THR A 75 2.98 10.45 7.13
C THR A 75 2.07 11.44 6.41
N LEU A 76 0.77 11.47 6.72
CA LEU A 76 -0.18 12.39 6.10
C LEU A 76 0.15 13.86 6.40
N PHE A 77 0.65 14.18 7.59
CA PHE A 77 1.08 15.53 7.96
C PHE A 77 2.34 16.02 7.22
N GLN A 78 3.07 15.13 6.54
CA GLN A 78 4.21 15.52 5.70
C GLN A 78 3.79 16.03 4.31
N ILE A 79 2.52 15.88 3.95
CA ILE A 79 2.00 16.42 2.68
C ILE A 79 2.03 17.95 2.76
N ASP A 80 2.62 18.59 1.75
CA ASP A 80 2.66 20.03 1.60
C ASP A 80 2.25 20.46 0.18
N SER A 81 2.27 21.76 -0.10
CA SER A 81 1.90 22.33 -1.41
C SER A 81 2.81 21.88 -2.57
N SER A 82 3.97 21.34 -2.27
CA SER A 82 4.93 20.84 -3.27
C SER A 82 4.82 19.33 -3.50
N THR A 83 4.08 18.61 -2.65
CA THR A 83 3.88 17.16 -2.76
C THR A 83 2.98 16.85 -3.96
N GLN A 84 3.43 15.95 -4.84
CA GLN A 84 2.73 15.59 -6.06
C GLN A 84 2.16 14.17 -6.04
N ALA A 85 2.68 13.29 -5.16
CA ALA A 85 2.16 11.94 -4.97
C ALA A 85 2.48 11.43 -3.56
N ALA A 86 1.77 10.40 -3.12
CA ALA A 86 2.07 9.70 -1.87
C ALA A 86 1.98 8.18 -2.04
N VAL A 87 2.87 7.45 -1.34
CA VAL A 87 2.87 5.99 -1.26
C VAL A 87 2.71 5.58 0.20
N ILE A 88 1.55 5.03 0.53
CA ILE A 88 1.12 4.78 1.90
C ILE A 88 1.02 3.29 2.18
N GLU A 89 1.89 2.79 3.05
CA GLU A 89 1.82 1.42 3.54
C GLU A 89 0.79 1.30 4.66
N MET A 90 -0.04 0.25 4.62
CA MET A 90 -1.07 -0.06 5.62
C MET A 90 -0.83 -1.43 6.23
N GLY A 91 -0.57 -1.45 7.53
CA GLY A 91 -0.49 -2.65 8.36
C GLY A 91 -1.80 -2.93 9.07
N MET A 92 -2.02 -4.19 9.49
CA MET A 92 -3.16 -4.56 10.32
C MET A 92 -2.89 -5.85 11.11
N ASN A 93 -3.56 -5.98 12.24
CA ASN A 93 -3.63 -7.19 13.06
C ASN A 93 -5.06 -7.72 13.16
N HIS A 94 -6.09 -6.87 13.01
CA HIS A 94 -7.50 -7.20 13.19
C HIS A 94 -8.34 -6.62 12.05
N PHE A 95 -9.55 -7.15 11.91
CA PHE A 95 -10.57 -6.58 11.03
C PHE A 95 -10.89 -5.13 11.37
N GLY A 96 -11.19 -4.32 10.36
CA GLY A 96 -11.54 -2.92 10.47
C GLY A 96 -10.36 -1.96 10.65
N GLU A 97 -9.12 -2.45 10.80
CA GLU A 97 -7.96 -1.58 10.93
C GLU A 97 -7.61 -0.93 9.59
N ILE A 98 -7.54 -1.69 8.50
CA ILE A 98 -7.31 -1.12 7.16
C ILE A 98 -8.47 -0.22 6.74
N SER A 99 -9.71 -0.57 7.05
CA SER A 99 -10.90 0.25 6.80
C SER A 99 -10.75 1.66 7.41
N ARG A 100 -10.28 1.77 8.65
CA ARG A 100 -10.01 3.05 9.29
C ARG A 100 -8.86 3.82 8.63
N LEU A 101 -7.76 3.13 8.28
CA LEU A 101 -6.61 3.76 7.63
C LEU A 101 -6.96 4.28 6.23
N VAL A 102 -7.69 3.50 5.45
CA VAL A 102 -8.07 3.87 4.08
C VAL A 102 -9.08 5.01 4.06
N SER A 103 -9.99 5.06 5.04
CA SER A 103 -10.94 6.17 5.22
C SER A 103 -10.21 7.52 5.43
N ALA A 104 -9.12 7.53 6.21
CA ALA A 104 -8.30 8.72 6.42
C ALA A 104 -7.44 9.05 5.18
N THR A 105 -6.93 8.03 4.49
CA THR A 105 -5.97 8.20 3.39
C THR A 105 -6.64 8.60 2.08
N LYS A 106 -7.84 8.08 1.78
CA LYS A 106 -8.58 8.26 0.53
C LYS A 106 -7.68 8.03 -0.69
N PRO A 107 -7.23 6.80 -0.91
CA PRO A 107 -6.31 6.47 -1.99
C PRO A 107 -6.99 6.56 -3.36
N THR A 108 -6.17 6.76 -4.40
CA THR A 108 -6.59 6.78 -5.81
C THR A 108 -6.36 5.45 -6.50
N LEU A 109 -5.50 4.61 -5.93
CA LEU A 109 -5.27 3.23 -6.34
C LEU A 109 -4.80 2.41 -5.13
N ALA A 110 -5.00 1.09 -5.18
CA ALA A 110 -4.52 0.18 -4.15
C ALA A 110 -3.73 -0.99 -4.73
N LEU A 111 -2.81 -1.54 -3.91
CA LEU A 111 -2.00 -2.69 -4.22
C LEU A 111 -2.01 -3.67 -3.04
N ILE A 112 -2.18 -4.97 -3.33
CA ILE A 112 -2.04 -6.03 -2.33
C ILE A 112 -0.95 -7.01 -2.80
N THR A 113 0.13 -7.12 -2.00
CA THR A 113 1.31 -7.91 -2.39
C THR A 113 1.05 -9.40 -2.33
N ASN A 114 0.45 -9.88 -1.24
CA ASN A 114 0.11 -11.29 -1.07
C ASN A 114 -0.82 -11.55 0.13
N ILE A 115 -1.38 -12.75 0.17
CA ILE A 115 -2.14 -13.33 1.29
C ILE A 115 -1.38 -14.57 1.79
N GLY A 116 -0.61 -14.37 2.85
CA GLY A 116 0.09 -15.43 3.57
C GLY A 116 -0.67 -15.86 4.83
N VAL A 117 0.08 -16.17 5.88
CA VAL A 117 -0.46 -16.64 7.19
C VAL A 117 -0.25 -15.63 8.33
N SER A 118 0.30 -14.44 8.04
CA SER A 118 0.52 -13.41 9.07
C SER A 118 -0.80 -12.99 9.72
N HIS A 119 -0.82 -12.94 11.07
CA HIS A 119 -1.99 -12.57 11.88
C HIS A 119 -3.16 -13.56 11.78
N ILE A 120 -2.89 -14.82 11.41
CA ILE A 120 -3.94 -15.86 11.28
C ILE A 120 -4.63 -16.15 12.61
N GLU A 121 -3.93 -15.98 13.73
CA GLU A 121 -4.46 -16.10 15.09
C GLU A 121 -5.60 -15.12 15.38
N ASN A 122 -5.56 -13.93 14.77
CA ASN A 122 -6.57 -12.88 14.93
C ASN A 122 -7.67 -12.93 13.87
N LEU A 123 -7.38 -13.51 12.71
CA LEU A 123 -8.25 -13.48 11.52
C LEU A 123 -8.83 -14.86 11.16
N GLY A 124 -8.40 -15.90 11.87
CA GLY A 124 -8.95 -17.25 11.83
C GLY A 124 -8.52 -18.09 10.62
N SER A 125 -8.33 -17.51 9.46
CA SER A 125 -7.97 -18.22 8.23
C SER A 125 -7.32 -17.30 7.19
N ARG A 126 -6.74 -17.89 6.12
CA ARG A 126 -6.27 -17.10 4.97
C ARG A 126 -7.42 -16.36 4.26
N ASP A 127 -8.65 -16.87 4.29
CA ASP A 127 -9.83 -16.15 3.78
C ASP A 127 -10.18 -14.95 4.66
N GLY A 128 -10.01 -15.08 5.98
CA GLY A 128 -10.13 -13.95 6.90
C GLY A 128 -9.05 -12.89 6.63
N ILE A 129 -7.81 -13.30 6.36
CA ILE A 129 -6.72 -12.39 5.99
C ILE A 129 -7.02 -11.68 4.65
N LEU A 130 -7.51 -12.41 3.65
CA LEU A 130 -7.95 -11.81 2.38
C LEU A 130 -9.04 -10.77 2.62
N LYS A 131 -10.08 -11.12 3.38
CA LYS A 131 -11.19 -10.21 3.71
C LYS A 131 -10.67 -8.93 4.40
N ALA A 132 -9.80 -9.05 5.40
CA ALA A 132 -9.25 -7.90 6.11
C ALA A 132 -8.38 -7.01 5.20
N LYS A 133 -7.58 -7.60 4.29
CA LYS A 133 -6.77 -6.81 3.37
C LYS A 133 -7.57 -6.16 2.25
N LEU A 134 -8.69 -6.77 1.84
CA LEU A 134 -9.62 -6.16 0.88
C LEU A 134 -10.37 -4.95 1.46
N GLU A 135 -10.35 -4.70 2.77
CA GLU A 135 -10.81 -3.43 3.35
C GLU A 135 -10.13 -2.21 2.71
N ILE A 136 -8.94 -2.38 2.12
CA ILE A 136 -8.25 -1.30 1.39
C ILE A 136 -9.09 -0.73 0.23
N THR A 137 -10.02 -1.51 -0.29
CA THR A 137 -10.91 -1.09 -1.39
C THR A 137 -12.04 -0.16 -0.94
N GLU A 138 -12.36 -0.12 0.36
CA GLU A 138 -13.46 0.71 0.88
C GLU A 138 -13.25 2.22 0.71
N GLY A 139 -11.99 2.65 0.58
CA GLY A 139 -11.64 4.05 0.32
C GLY A 139 -11.34 4.39 -1.13
N LEU A 140 -11.46 3.42 -2.05
CA LEU A 140 -11.20 3.63 -3.47
C LEU A 140 -12.43 4.17 -4.18
N PRO A 141 -12.26 5.12 -5.12
CA PRO A 141 -13.35 5.50 -6.03
C PRO A 141 -13.67 4.36 -7.01
N ASN A 142 -14.92 4.32 -7.48
CA ASN A 142 -15.32 3.37 -8.53
C ASN A 142 -14.44 3.55 -9.78
N GLY A 143 -14.04 2.45 -10.39
CA GLY A 143 -13.15 2.41 -11.54
C GLY A 143 -11.67 2.63 -11.19
N ALA A 144 -11.32 2.79 -9.91
CA ALA A 144 -9.92 2.92 -9.52
C ALA A 144 -9.12 1.64 -9.79
N PRO A 145 -7.82 1.74 -10.08
CA PRO A 145 -6.95 0.57 -10.20
C PRO A 145 -6.82 -0.18 -8.87
N LEU A 146 -7.02 -1.50 -8.92
CA LEU A 146 -6.71 -2.43 -7.85
C LEU A 146 -5.66 -3.42 -8.37
N ILE A 147 -4.43 -3.29 -7.88
CA ILE A 147 -3.28 -4.07 -8.36
C ILE A 147 -3.07 -5.27 -7.43
N LEU A 148 -3.10 -6.47 -7.98
CA LEU A 148 -3.05 -7.72 -7.23
C LEU A 148 -1.97 -8.66 -7.79
N ASN A 149 -1.32 -9.40 -6.90
CA ASN A 149 -0.40 -10.45 -7.30
C ASN A 149 -1.18 -11.67 -7.85
N GLY A 150 -1.06 -11.91 -9.17
CA GLY A 150 -1.73 -13.01 -9.87
C GLY A 150 -1.18 -14.39 -9.54
N ASP A 151 0.04 -14.48 -9.01
CA ASP A 151 0.64 -15.74 -8.57
C ASP A 151 0.23 -16.13 -7.14
N ASN A 152 -0.47 -15.25 -6.43
CA ASN A 152 -1.02 -15.57 -5.13
C ASN A 152 -2.41 -16.22 -5.29
N ASP A 153 -2.55 -17.47 -4.84
CA ASP A 153 -3.75 -18.28 -4.99
C ASP A 153 -5.04 -17.60 -4.48
N LYS A 154 -4.96 -16.80 -3.42
CA LYS A 154 -6.10 -16.07 -2.88
C LYS A 154 -6.41 -14.80 -3.66
N LEU A 155 -5.40 -14.02 -4.03
CA LEU A 155 -5.60 -12.78 -4.78
C LEU A 155 -6.08 -13.06 -6.20
N ALA A 156 -5.62 -14.14 -6.85
CA ALA A 156 -6.06 -14.55 -8.19
C ALA A 156 -7.58 -14.85 -8.28
N THR A 157 -8.23 -15.12 -7.14
CA THR A 157 -9.69 -15.37 -7.11
C THR A 157 -10.53 -14.10 -6.98
N VAL A 158 -9.91 -12.95 -6.73
CA VAL A 158 -10.64 -11.70 -6.48
C VAL A 158 -11.30 -11.20 -7.75
N LYS A 159 -12.60 -10.95 -7.65
CA LYS A 159 -13.43 -10.36 -8.71
C LYS A 159 -14.24 -9.23 -8.10
N ASN A 160 -14.22 -8.07 -8.72
CA ASN A 160 -15.01 -6.92 -8.27
C ASN A 160 -15.17 -5.93 -9.44
N ASP A 161 -16.37 -5.80 -9.94
CA ASP A 161 -16.68 -4.96 -11.11
C ASP A 161 -16.62 -3.45 -10.80
N ASN A 162 -16.52 -3.08 -9.54
CA ASN A 162 -16.37 -1.67 -9.15
C ASN A 162 -14.94 -1.14 -9.38
N PHE A 163 -13.95 -2.00 -9.63
CA PHE A 163 -12.54 -1.62 -9.76
C PHE A 163 -11.92 -2.17 -11.05
N ASN A 164 -10.93 -1.46 -11.57
CA ASN A 164 -10.08 -1.95 -12.63
C ASN A 164 -9.00 -2.85 -12.01
N ILE A 165 -9.31 -4.15 -11.89
CA ILE A 165 -8.36 -5.12 -11.37
C ILE A 165 -7.28 -5.37 -12.41
N CYS A 166 -6.02 -5.24 -11.98
CA CYS A 166 -4.84 -5.49 -12.77
C CYS A 166 -3.94 -6.49 -12.04
N PHE A 167 -3.63 -7.60 -12.68
CA PHE A 167 -2.76 -8.63 -12.10
C PHE A 167 -1.32 -8.47 -12.58
N TYR A 168 -0.38 -8.60 -11.65
CA TYR A 168 1.04 -8.75 -11.94
C TYR A 168 1.56 -10.09 -11.41
N GLY A 169 2.62 -10.62 -11.98
CA GLY A 169 3.24 -11.86 -11.52
C GLY A 169 4.31 -12.36 -12.47
N ILE A 170 4.86 -13.51 -12.15
CA ILE A 170 5.81 -14.25 -12.98
C ILE A 170 5.02 -15.20 -13.89
N GLU A 171 4.10 -15.98 -13.31
CA GLU A 171 3.30 -16.97 -14.04
C GLU A 171 1.97 -16.37 -14.54
N ASN A 172 1.33 -15.55 -13.70
CA ASN A 172 -0.04 -15.09 -13.93
C ASN A 172 -0.14 -13.56 -13.79
N GLY A 173 -0.59 -12.89 -14.84
CA GLY A 173 -0.82 -11.45 -14.79
C GLY A 173 -0.77 -10.80 -16.17
N GLU A 174 -1.24 -9.56 -16.23
CA GLU A 174 -1.09 -8.68 -17.41
C GLU A 174 0.30 -8.07 -17.48
N PHE A 175 0.89 -7.78 -16.31
CA PHE A 175 2.28 -7.39 -16.15
C PHE A 175 3.07 -8.62 -15.71
N LYS A 176 3.92 -9.14 -16.59
CA LYS A 176 4.72 -10.33 -16.33
C LYS A 176 6.18 -10.00 -16.20
N ALA A 177 6.84 -10.65 -15.25
CA ALA A 177 8.29 -10.68 -15.20
C ALA A 177 8.78 -11.95 -15.91
N GLU A 178 9.68 -11.76 -16.88
CA GLU A 178 10.28 -12.83 -17.66
C GLU A 178 11.82 -12.70 -17.65
N ASN A 179 12.54 -13.74 -18.08
CA ASN A 179 14.00 -13.73 -18.20
C ASN A 179 14.72 -13.35 -16.89
N ILE A 180 14.22 -13.83 -15.75
CA ILE A 180 14.75 -13.48 -14.44
C ILE A 180 16.11 -14.11 -14.23
N VAL A 181 17.12 -13.30 -13.94
CA VAL A 181 18.51 -13.73 -13.69
C VAL A 181 19.01 -13.08 -12.39
N GLU A 182 19.31 -13.92 -11.41
CA GLU A 182 19.97 -13.49 -10.18
C GLU A 182 21.47 -13.38 -10.40
N ARG A 183 22.07 -12.29 -9.92
CA ARG A 183 23.51 -12.04 -9.88
C ARG A 183 23.97 -11.84 -8.45
N ASP A 184 25.27 -11.61 -8.24
CA ASP A 184 25.87 -11.49 -6.91
C ASP A 184 25.22 -10.44 -5.99
N SER A 185 24.67 -9.34 -6.57
CA SER A 185 24.09 -8.22 -5.82
C SER A 185 22.82 -7.64 -6.45
N THR A 186 22.39 -8.17 -7.60
CA THR A 186 21.27 -7.64 -8.37
C THR A 186 20.38 -8.78 -8.88
N THR A 187 19.17 -8.45 -9.26
CA THR A 187 18.32 -9.32 -10.09
C THR A 187 17.91 -8.56 -11.33
N ASP A 188 18.18 -9.15 -12.49
CA ASP A 188 17.77 -8.64 -13.80
C ASP A 188 16.50 -9.38 -14.24
N PHE A 189 15.58 -8.67 -14.87
CA PHE A 189 14.38 -9.28 -15.48
C PHE A 189 13.77 -8.34 -16.52
N ASP A 190 12.89 -8.88 -17.33
CA ASP A 190 12.11 -8.12 -18.29
C ASP A 190 10.67 -8.00 -17.80
N ILE A 191 10.11 -6.79 -17.78
CA ILE A 191 8.67 -6.57 -17.59
C ILE A 191 8.02 -6.60 -18.98
N VAL A 192 7.07 -7.51 -19.15
CA VAL A 192 6.27 -7.64 -20.38
C VAL A 192 4.83 -7.18 -20.10
N TYR A 193 4.36 -6.22 -20.90
CA TYR A 193 2.99 -5.72 -20.81
C TYR A 193 2.48 -5.32 -22.20
N ARG A 194 1.39 -5.93 -22.63
CA ARG A 194 0.72 -5.66 -23.95
C ARG A 194 1.69 -5.65 -25.12
N GLY A 195 2.62 -6.60 -25.14
CA GLY A 195 3.63 -6.72 -26.22
C GLY A 195 4.82 -5.75 -26.11
N ASN A 196 4.85 -4.88 -25.13
CA ASN A 196 6.03 -4.07 -24.83
C ASN A 196 6.88 -4.78 -23.78
N THR A 197 8.20 -4.72 -23.96
CA THR A 197 9.17 -5.29 -23.04
C THR A 197 10.09 -4.20 -22.52
N GLN A 198 10.30 -4.16 -21.21
CA GLN A 198 11.24 -3.25 -20.57
C GLN A 198 12.18 -4.03 -19.67
N HIS A 199 13.48 -3.92 -19.93
CA HIS A 199 14.52 -4.51 -19.08
C HIS A 199 14.68 -3.72 -17.78
N ILE A 200 14.74 -4.44 -16.66
CA ILE A 200 14.88 -3.89 -15.32
C ILE A 200 16.01 -4.60 -14.58
N THR A 201 16.81 -3.82 -13.86
CA THR A 201 17.78 -4.33 -12.88
C THR A 201 17.42 -3.76 -11.51
N ILE A 202 17.21 -4.61 -10.52
CA ILE A 202 16.97 -4.18 -9.13
C ILE A 202 18.22 -4.49 -8.28
N PRO A 203 18.62 -3.59 -7.35
CA PRO A 203 19.80 -3.75 -6.49
C PRO A 203 19.49 -4.65 -5.28
N THR A 204 18.93 -5.83 -5.54
CA THR A 204 18.62 -6.83 -4.52
C THR A 204 18.58 -8.22 -5.17
N ILE A 205 18.86 -9.25 -4.39
CA ILE A 205 18.85 -10.63 -4.82
C ILE A 205 17.51 -11.27 -4.45
N GLY A 206 17.05 -12.16 -5.30
CA GLY A 206 15.90 -13.01 -5.01
C GLY A 206 14.70 -12.77 -5.89
N VAL A 207 14.22 -13.86 -6.51
CA VAL A 207 13.01 -13.88 -7.37
C VAL A 207 11.78 -13.30 -6.64
N HIS A 208 11.73 -13.42 -5.31
CA HIS A 208 10.64 -12.87 -4.51
C HIS A 208 10.58 -11.33 -4.46
N ASN A 209 11.62 -10.64 -4.98
CA ASN A 209 11.67 -9.17 -5.10
C ASN A 209 11.24 -8.71 -6.51
N VAL A 210 11.02 -9.63 -7.43
CA VAL A 210 10.52 -9.41 -8.78
C VAL A 210 9.00 -9.46 -8.80
#